data_7ff48cf658ef6ce945ca0ecf08173871
#
_entry.id   7ff48cf658ef6ce945ca0ecf08173871
#
_cell.length_a   1.000
_cell.length_b   1.000
_cell.length_c   1.000
_cell.angle_alpha   90.00
_cell.angle_beta   90.00
_cell.angle_gamma   90.00
#
_symmetry.space_group_name_H-M   'P 1'
#
loop_
_entity.id
_entity.type
_entity.pdbx_description
1 polymer ?
#
loop_
_entity_poly.entity_id
_entity_poly.type
_entity_poly.pdbx_seq_one_letter_code
_entity_poly.pdbx_strand_id
1 'polypeptide(L)'
;GSLPMEHMVSRPVETAFTGPAATVLGLSALGAIGNAHTVALDIGGTTTDISLWKQGNPLMTKNGVSIREYPSAVRSFAVTSVGIGGESVVRIVDGEITVGPERVGPSAALGGNEPTLGDALIVLGHASYGKAELATQSLQQLAYVLQANGKYGEWEGTFGNHSENTFG
;
A
#
# COMPACT_ATOMS: atom_id res chain seq x y z
N GLY A 1 -24.28 -1.26 2.06
CA GLY A 1 -25.04 -2.48 2.38
C GLY A 1 -24.45 -3.69 1.69
N SER A 2 -24.70 -4.89 2.23
CA SER A 2 -24.38 -6.15 1.56
C SER A 2 -25.50 -6.51 0.60
N LEU A 3 -25.14 -7.08 -0.55
CA LEU A 3 -26.09 -7.60 -1.54
C LEU A 3 -25.95 -9.11 -1.66
N PRO A 4 -27.06 -9.86 -1.87
CA PRO A 4 -26.98 -11.27 -2.19
C PRO A 4 -26.18 -11.50 -3.49
N MET A 5 -25.44 -12.61 -3.55
CA MET A 5 -24.56 -12.93 -4.69
C MET A 5 -25.32 -12.98 -6.02
N GLU A 6 -26.57 -13.41 -5.99
CA GLU A 6 -27.46 -13.50 -7.16
C GLU A 6 -27.68 -12.12 -7.82
N HIS A 7 -27.70 -11.04 -7.03
CA HIS A 7 -27.85 -9.68 -7.55
C HIS A 7 -26.58 -9.19 -8.27
N MET A 8 -25.41 -9.74 -7.93
CA MET A 8 -24.15 -9.36 -8.59
C MET A 8 -24.12 -9.75 -10.06
N VAL A 9 -24.77 -10.84 -10.43
CA VAL A 9 -24.85 -11.30 -11.83
C VAL A 9 -25.66 -10.31 -12.68
N SER A 10 -26.74 -9.76 -12.12
CA SER A 10 -27.63 -8.82 -12.82
C SER A 10 -27.15 -7.36 -12.72
N ARG A 11 -26.34 -7.03 -11.72
CA ARG A 11 -25.85 -5.67 -11.46
C ARG A 11 -24.35 -5.65 -11.10
N PRO A 12 -23.47 -6.07 -11.99
CA PRO A 12 -22.04 -6.18 -11.69
C PRO A 12 -21.40 -4.85 -11.29
N VAL A 13 -21.94 -3.72 -11.71
CA VAL A 13 -21.46 -2.37 -11.32
C VAL A 13 -21.53 -2.13 -9.80
N GLU A 14 -22.43 -2.79 -9.09
CA GLU A 14 -22.57 -2.66 -7.63
C GLU A 14 -21.44 -3.39 -6.87
N THR A 15 -20.62 -4.20 -7.56
CA THR A 15 -19.42 -4.82 -6.99
C THR A 15 -18.18 -3.93 -7.10
N ALA A 16 -18.28 -2.81 -7.80
CA ALA A 16 -17.21 -1.84 -7.86
C ALA A 16 -16.85 -1.35 -6.45
N PHE A 17 -15.55 -1.21 -6.17
CA PHE A 17 -15.03 -0.79 -4.86
C PHE A 17 -15.32 -1.76 -3.69
N THR A 18 -15.59 -3.04 -3.98
CA THR A 18 -15.84 -4.06 -2.93
C THR A 18 -14.62 -4.24 -2.01
N GLY A 19 -13.39 -4.19 -2.55
CA GLY A 19 -12.16 -4.30 -1.76
C GLY A 19 -12.07 -3.21 -0.68
N PRO A 20 -12.02 -1.92 -1.07
CA PRO A 20 -12.02 -0.80 -0.13
C PRO A 20 -13.22 -0.82 0.84
N ALA A 21 -14.41 -1.21 0.36
CA ALA A 21 -15.58 -1.32 1.21
C ALA A 21 -15.44 -2.44 2.26
N ALA A 22 -14.85 -3.57 1.90
CA ALA A 22 -14.62 -4.68 2.81
C ALA A 22 -13.65 -4.29 3.93
N THR A 23 -12.58 -3.57 3.62
CA THR A 23 -11.62 -3.04 4.61
C THR A 23 -12.31 -2.09 5.59
N VAL A 24 -13.11 -1.14 5.09
CA VAL A 24 -13.86 -0.21 5.95
C VAL A 24 -14.83 -0.96 6.87
N LEU A 25 -15.57 -1.93 6.35
CA LEU A 25 -16.49 -2.74 7.15
C LEU A 25 -15.74 -3.62 8.16
N GLY A 26 -14.60 -4.19 7.77
CA GLY A 26 -13.75 -4.99 8.64
C GLY A 26 -13.23 -4.17 9.83
N LEU A 27 -12.72 -2.97 9.58
CA LEU A 27 -12.26 -2.06 10.64
C LEU A 27 -13.40 -1.67 11.60
N SER A 28 -14.61 -1.44 11.07
CA SER A 28 -15.79 -1.21 11.90
C SER A 28 -16.12 -2.41 12.78
N ALA A 29 -16.12 -3.61 12.21
CA ALA A 29 -16.48 -4.85 12.91
C ALA A 29 -15.47 -5.22 14.00
N LEU A 30 -14.19 -4.94 13.78
CA LEU A 30 -13.13 -5.17 14.76
C LEU A 30 -13.12 -4.13 15.89
N GLY A 31 -13.92 -3.07 15.80
CA GLY A 31 -13.90 -1.98 16.78
C GLY A 31 -12.57 -1.21 16.82
N ALA A 32 -11.77 -1.32 15.73
CA ALA A 32 -10.46 -0.70 15.64
C ALA A 32 -10.52 0.83 15.56
N ILE A 33 -11.68 1.39 15.17
CA ILE A 33 -11.90 2.82 15.01
C ILE A 33 -12.69 3.35 16.21
N GLY A 34 -12.04 4.15 17.02
CA GLY A 34 -12.69 4.85 18.15
C GLY A 34 -13.52 6.06 17.72
N ASN A 35 -14.02 6.84 18.70
CA ASN A 35 -14.85 8.03 18.45
C ASN A 35 -14.06 9.27 17.95
N ALA A 36 -12.77 9.15 17.68
CA ALA A 36 -11.95 10.23 17.14
C ALA A 36 -12.13 10.39 15.62
N HIS A 37 -11.61 11.50 15.10
CA HIS A 37 -11.37 11.61 13.67
C HIS A 37 -10.15 10.73 13.33
N THR A 38 -10.32 9.81 12.42
CA THR A 38 -9.30 8.80 12.10
C THR A 38 -9.06 8.73 10.61
N VAL A 39 -7.80 8.52 10.24
CA VAL A 39 -7.39 8.12 8.89
C VAL A 39 -6.99 6.67 8.98
N ALA A 40 -7.58 5.82 8.16
CA ALA A 40 -7.17 4.43 8.04
C ALA A 40 -6.50 4.21 6.68
N LEU A 41 -5.38 3.49 6.71
CA LEU A 41 -4.60 3.12 5.53
C LEU A 41 -4.65 1.60 5.37
N ASP A 42 -5.05 1.15 4.20
CA ASP A 42 -4.95 -0.24 3.77
C ASP A 42 -3.84 -0.34 2.72
N ILE A 43 -2.69 -0.86 3.12
CA ILE A 43 -1.50 -0.96 2.28
C ILE A 43 -1.44 -2.36 1.69
N GLY A 44 -1.89 -2.47 0.43
CA GLY A 44 -1.82 -3.69 -0.35
C GLY A 44 -0.49 -3.85 -1.09
N GLY A 45 -0.40 -4.86 -1.94
CA GLY A 45 0.76 -5.06 -2.81
C GLY A 45 0.89 -3.98 -3.90
N THR A 46 -0.23 -3.53 -4.44
CA THR A 46 -0.28 -2.63 -5.62
C THR A 46 -0.72 -1.21 -5.27
N THR A 47 -1.67 -1.08 -4.34
CA THR A 47 -2.27 0.21 -3.96
C THR A 47 -2.31 0.39 -2.47
N THR A 48 -2.38 1.63 -2.05
CA THR A 48 -2.73 2.04 -0.69
C THR A 48 -4.08 2.74 -0.73
N ASP A 49 -5.05 2.18 -0.02
CA ASP A 49 -6.39 2.74 0.09
C ASP A 49 -6.52 3.56 1.39
N ILE A 50 -6.93 4.80 1.25
CA ILE A 50 -7.04 5.76 2.33
C ILE A 50 -8.51 6.03 2.61
N SER A 51 -8.98 5.73 3.81
CA SER A 51 -10.34 6.03 4.25
C SER A 51 -10.35 7.01 5.43
N LEU A 52 -11.36 7.88 5.43
CA LEU A 52 -11.53 8.91 6.46
C LEU A 52 -12.74 8.59 7.33
N TRP A 53 -12.58 8.81 8.63
CA TRP A 53 -13.59 8.52 9.63
C TRP A 53 -13.85 9.74 10.51
N LYS A 54 -15.10 10.00 10.77
CA LYS A 54 -15.52 11.08 11.67
C LYS A 54 -16.34 10.51 12.81
N GLN A 55 -15.84 10.66 14.02
CA GLN A 55 -16.51 10.17 15.23
C GLN A 55 -16.92 8.70 15.13
N GLY A 56 -15.99 7.83 14.71
CA GLY A 56 -16.23 6.40 14.57
C GLY A 56 -17.03 5.97 13.33
N ASN A 57 -17.47 6.91 12.49
CA ASN A 57 -18.25 6.62 11.30
C ASN A 57 -17.42 6.87 10.02
N PRO A 58 -17.37 5.93 9.08
CA PRO A 58 -16.68 6.14 7.82
C PRO A 58 -17.41 7.19 6.98
N LEU A 59 -16.66 8.04 6.31
CA LEU A 59 -17.24 9.00 5.38
C LEU A 59 -17.73 8.29 4.12
N MET A 60 -18.86 8.77 3.60
CA MET A 60 -19.48 8.28 2.37
C MET A 60 -19.31 9.29 1.24
N THR A 61 -19.27 8.80 0.00
CA THR A 61 -19.32 9.67 -1.17
C THR A 61 -20.69 10.36 -1.25
N LYS A 62 -20.70 11.67 -1.52
CA LYS A 62 -21.95 12.45 -1.61
C LYS A 62 -22.72 12.14 -2.91
N ASN A 63 -22.01 12.01 -4.02
CA ASN A 63 -22.60 11.97 -5.37
C ASN A 63 -22.32 10.64 -6.09
N GLY A 64 -22.08 9.54 -5.35
CA GLY A 64 -21.63 8.28 -5.92
C GLY A 64 -20.14 8.29 -6.24
N VAL A 65 -19.67 7.22 -6.85
CA VAL A 65 -18.27 7.04 -7.24
C VAL A 65 -18.11 7.19 -8.74
N SER A 66 -16.98 7.71 -9.19
CA SER A 66 -16.62 7.65 -10.60
C SER A 66 -15.90 6.35 -10.90
N ILE A 67 -16.31 5.67 -11.95
CA ILE A 67 -15.62 4.48 -12.49
C ILE A 67 -14.84 4.94 -13.71
N ARG A 68 -13.52 5.07 -13.58
CA ARG A 68 -12.67 5.83 -14.49
C ARG A 68 -13.17 7.29 -14.57
N GLU A 69 -13.57 7.75 -15.77
CA GLU A 69 -14.06 9.12 -16.01
C GLU A 69 -15.59 9.25 -15.90
N TYR A 70 -16.30 8.12 -15.73
CA TYR A 70 -17.76 8.10 -15.76
C TYR A 70 -18.33 8.19 -14.34
N PRO A 71 -19.14 9.21 -14.03
CA PRO A 71 -19.85 9.30 -12.77
C PRO A 71 -20.89 8.17 -12.69
N SER A 72 -21.04 7.58 -11.52
CA SER A 72 -22.05 6.57 -11.26
C SER A 72 -22.90 6.96 -10.06
N ALA A 73 -24.10 6.39 -9.98
CA ALA A 73 -24.98 6.54 -8.82
C ALA A 73 -24.65 5.54 -7.68
N VAL A 74 -23.58 4.75 -7.84
CA VAL A 74 -23.18 3.76 -6.83
C VAL A 74 -22.64 4.49 -5.61
N ARG A 75 -23.33 4.33 -4.48
CA ARG A 75 -22.90 4.88 -3.19
C ARG A 75 -21.80 3.98 -2.62
N SER A 76 -20.69 4.59 -2.23
CA SER A 76 -19.58 3.89 -1.59
C SER A 76 -19.00 4.71 -0.45
N PHE A 77 -18.13 4.10 0.33
CA PHE A 77 -17.28 4.83 1.27
C PHE A 77 -16.36 5.77 0.51
N ALA A 78 -16.04 6.92 1.14
CA ALA A 78 -15.07 7.86 0.60
C ALA A 78 -13.66 7.30 0.81
N VAL A 79 -13.18 6.55 -0.18
CA VAL A 79 -11.85 5.96 -0.20
C VAL A 79 -11.07 6.57 -1.36
N THR A 80 -9.83 6.95 -1.12
CA THR A 80 -8.87 7.38 -2.13
C THR A 80 -7.81 6.32 -2.27
N SER A 81 -7.63 5.79 -3.48
CA SER A 81 -6.56 4.83 -3.80
C SER A 81 -5.36 5.56 -4.38
N VAL A 82 -4.19 5.26 -3.84
CA VAL A 82 -2.90 5.72 -4.34
C VAL A 82 -2.18 4.52 -4.95
N GLY A 83 -1.61 4.66 -6.14
CA GLY A 83 -0.91 3.60 -6.87
C GLY A 83 0.47 3.28 -6.28
N ILE A 84 0.56 3.18 -4.95
CA ILE A 84 1.77 2.78 -4.22
C ILE A 84 1.39 1.68 -3.25
N GLY A 85 2.10 0.56 -3.34
CA GLY A 85 1.92 -0.59 -2.46
C GLY A 85 3.24 -1.34 -2.25
N GLY A 86 3.21 -2.42 -1.50
CA GLY A 86 4.42 -3.20 -1.15
C GLY A 86 5.19 -3.74 -2.36
N GLU A 87 4.52 -4.01 -3.49
CA GLU A 87 5.14 -4.50 -4.73
C GLU A 87 5.43 -3.39 -5.75
N SER A 88 5.24 -2.11 -5.36
CA SER A 88 5.65 -0.98 -6.19
C SER A 88 7.15 -0.96 -6.37
N VAL A 89 7.59 -0.92 -7.63
CA VAL A 89 9.01 -0.95 -7.96
C VAL A 89 9.70 0.34 -7.50
N VAL A 90 10.87 0.19 -6.93
CA VAL A 90 11.75 1.31 -6.58
C VAL A 90 12.80 1.46 -7.67
N ARG A 91 12.91 2.63 -8.26
CA ARG A 91 13.88 2.93 -9.32
C ARG A 91 14.58 4.26 -9.09
N ILE A 92 15.63 4.44 -9.87
CA ILE A 92 16.32 5.71 -9.98
C ILE A 92 16.06 6.26 -11.38
N VAL A 93 15.38 7.39 -11.46
CA VAL A 93 15.08 8.08 -12.71
C VAL A 93 15.67 9.50 -12.60
N ASP A 94 16.53 9.87 -13.53
CA ASP A 94 17.23 11.17 -13.53
C ASP A 94 17.98 11.44 -12.21
N GLY A 95 18.45 10.37 -11.55
CA GLY A 95 19.16 10.42 -10.28
C GLY A 95 18.27 10.66 -9.05
N GLU A 96 16.94 10.58 -9.18
CA GLU A 96 15.98 10.64 -8.08
C GLU A 96 15.35 9.27 -7.84
N ILE A 97 15.06 8.96 -6.57
CA ILE A 97 14.32 7.74 -6.22
C ILE A 97 12.86 7.92 -6.57
N THR A 98 12.33 6.97 -7.33
CA THR A 98 10.90 6.88 -7.66
C THR A 98 10.32 5.58 -7.12
N VAL A 99 9.06 5.61 -6.65
CA VAL A 99 8.34 4.44 -6.14
C VAL A 99 7.01 4.33 -6.88
N GLY A 100 6.82 3.19 -7.56
CA GLY A 100 5.60 2.94 -8.32
C GLY A 100 5.30 4.00 -9.40
N PRO A 101 4.07 4.03 -9.92
CA PRO A 101 2.97 3.07 -9.67
C PRO A 101 3.20 1.69 -10.32
N GLU A 102 4.32 1.50 -10.98
CA GLU A 102 4.63 0.28 -11.72
C GLU A 102 4.80 -0.91 -10.76
N ARG A 103 4.25 -2.05 -11.17
CA ARG A 103 4.43 -3.35 -10.56
C ARG A 103 4.90 -4.33 -11.63
N VAL A 104 6.06 -4.95 -11.42
CA VAL A 104 6.65 -5.92 -12.36
C VAL A 104 6.47 -7.36 -11.88
N GLY A 105 6.45 -7.56 -10.57
CA GLY A 105 6.34 -8.89 -9.96
C GLY A 105 6.33 -8.82 -8.44
N PRO A 106 6.55 -9.94 -7.76
CA PRO A 106 6.70 -9.97 -6.32
C PRO A 106 7.98 -9.22 -5.89
N SER A 107 8.09 -8.90 -4.61
CA SER A 107 9.30 -8.33 -4.03
C SER A 107 10.51 -9.25 -4.24
N ALA A 108 11.72 -8.70 -4.26
CA ALA A 108 12.97 -9.47 -4.35
C ALA A 108 13.08 -10.49 -3.21
N ALA A 109 12.60 -10.15 -2.01
CA ALA A 109 12.50 -11.07 -0.88
C ALA A 109 11.72 -12.36 -1.20
N LEU A 110 10.79 -12.30 -2.15
CA LEU A 110 9.99 -13.44 -2.64
C LEU A 110 10.47 -13.99 -3.97
N GLY A 111 11.65 -13.59 -4.43
CA GLY A 111 12.25 -14.04 -5.68
C GLY A 111 11.93 -13.19 -6.89
N GLY A 112 11.42 -11.97 -6.71
CA GLY A 112 11.26 -10.98 -7.77
C GLY A 112 12.61 -10.46 -8.29
N ASN A 113 12.59 -9.87 -9.47
CA ASN A 113 13.80 -9.38 -10.15
C ASN A 113 14.08 -7.89 -9.89
N GLU A 114 13.08 -7.15 -9.41
CA GLU A 114 13.17 -5.71 -9.19
C GLU A 114 13.01 -5.40 -7.69
N PRO A 115 13.76 -4.43 -7.16
CA PRO A 115 13.57 -3.99 -5.79
C PRO A 115 12.22 -3.27 -5.65
N THR A 116 11.53 -3.53 -4.55
CA THR A 116 10.21 -2.98 -4.28
C THR A 116 10.19 -2.21 -2.96
N LEU A 117 9.11 -1.45 -2.74
CA LEU A 117 8.86 -0.79 -1.45
C LEU A 117 8.83 -1.82 -0.30
N GLY A 118 8.27 -3.02 -0.55
CA GLY A 118 8.25 -4.11 0.42
C GLY A 118 9.64 -4.57 0.84
N ASP A 119 10.58 -4.64 -0.11
CA ASP A 119 11.97 -4.96 0.19
C ASP A 119 12.60 -3.90 1.08
N ALA A 120 12.32 -2.62 0.81
CA ALA A 120 12.79 -1.53 1.67
C ALA A 120 12.22 -1.62 3.09
N LEU A 121 10.95 -1.96 3.25
CA LEU A 121 10.33 -2.15 4.56
C LEU A 121 10.93 -3.34 5.32
N ILE A 122 11.28 -4.43 4.62
CA ILE A 122 11.97 -5.58 5.24
C ILE A 122 13.34 -5.16 5.75
N VAL A 123 14.12 -4.48 4.92
CA VAL A 123 15.48 -4.03 5.27
C VAL A 123 15.47 -3.03 6.44
N LEU A 124 14.46 -2.18 6.52
CA LEU A 124 14.26 -1.23 7.61
C LEU A 124 13.66 -1.88 8.88
N GLY A 125 13.33 -3.18 8.85
CA GLY A 125 12.74 -3.88 9.98
C GLY A 125 11.25 -3.61 10.23
N HIS A 126 10.56 -2.97 9.26
CA HIS A 126 9.12 -2.66 9.36
C HIS A 126 8.24 -3.78 8.79
N ALA A 127 8.81 -4.75 8.09
CA ALA A 127 8.11 -5.92 7.58
C ALA A 127 8.98 -7.18 7.74
N SER A 128 8.34 -8.34 7.87
CA SER A 128 9.03 -9.62 8.03
C SER A 128 8.33 -10.68 7.20
N TYR A 129 8.80 -10.86 5.96
CA TYR A 129 8.37 -11.93 5.05
C TYR A 129 9.47 -12.22 4.03
N GLY A 130 9.42 -13.40 3.41
CA GLY A 130 10.40 -13.80 2.39
C GLY A 130 11.84 -13.91 2.93
N LYS A 131 12.81 -13.67 2.06
CA LYS A 131 14.24 -13.75 2.36
C LYS A 131 14.85 -12.34 2.43
N ALA A 132 15.16 -11.88 3.63
CA ALA A 132 15.73 -10.55 3.86
C ALA A 132 17.05 -10.31 3.12
N GLU A 133 17.84 -11.36 2.91
CA GLU A 133 19.10 -11.29 2.17
C GLU A 133 18.86 -10.86 0.71
N LEU A 134 17.81 -11.37 0.07
CA LEU A 134 17.47 -10.99 -1.31
C LEU A 134 16.98 -9.55 -1.40
N ALA A 135 16.17 -9.10 -0.44
CA ALA A 135 15.76 -7.70 -0.32
C ALA A 135 16.98 -6.78 -0.18
N THR A 136 17.89 -7.13 0.72
CA THR A 136 19.13 -6.38 0.97
C THR A 136 19.98 -6.30 -0.30
N GLN A 137 20.20 -7.40 -0.99
CA GLN A 137 21.00 -7.43 -2.22
C GLN A 137 20.41 -6.54 -3.32
N SER A 138 19.09 -6.58 -3.51
CA SER A 138 18.40 -5.77 -4.53
C SER A 138 18.53 -4.27 -4.27
N LEU A 139 18.39 -3.85 -3.01
CA LEU A 139 18.53 -2.45 -2.61
C LEU A 139 19.98 -1.96 -2.58
N GLN A 140 20.94 -2.82 -2.28
CA GLN A 140 22.38 -2.48 -2.39
C GLN A 140 22.77 -2.11 -3.81
N GLN A 141 22.23 -2.77 -4.81
CA GLN A 141 22.45 -2.42 -6.21
C GLN A 141 21.94 -1.01 -6.54
N LEU A 142 20.76 -0.64 -6.03
CA LEU A 142 20.22 0.71 -6.15
C LEU A 142 21.10 1.75 -5.44
N ALA A 143 21.52 1.46 -4.22
CA ALA A 143 22.40 2.35 -3.44
C ALA A 143 23.72 2.60 -4.18
N TYR A 144 24.31 1.59 -4.78
CA TYR A 144 25.55 1.73 -5.56
C TYR A 144 25.36 2.69 -6.75
N VAL A 145 24.24 2.59 -7.47
CA VAL A 145 23.94 3.49 -8.60
C VAL A 145 23.76 4.94 -8.12
N LEU A 146 23.12 5.14 -6.98
CA LEU A 146 22.94 6.48 -6.39
C LEU A 146 24.27 7.13 -5.98
N GLN A 147 25.17 6.36 -5.39
CA GLN A 147 26.50 6.82 -5.00
C GLN A 147 27.34 7.18 -6.24
N ALA A 148 27.32 6.34 -7.28
CA ALA A 148 28.05 6.58 -8.51
C ALA A 148 27.61 7.90 -9.21
N ASN A 149 26.37 8.31 -9.01
CA ASN A 149 25.81 9.56 -9.54
C ASN A 149 26.12 10.80 -8.65
N GLY A 150 26.82 10.63 -7.52
CA GLY A 150 27.31 11.73 -6.67
C GLY A 150 26.21 12.52 -5.92
N LYS A 151 24.96 12.05 -5.91
CA LYS A 151 23.83 12.74 -5.26
C LYS A 151 23.70 12.44 -3.75
N TYR A 152 24.23 11.31 -3.30
CA TYR A 152 24.16 10.88 -1.91
C TYR A 152 25.58 10.53 -1.44
N GLY A 153 25.90 10.91 -0.20
CA GLY A 153 27.17 10.59 0.43
C GLY A 153 27.40 9.07 0.58
N GLU A 154 28.59 8.68 1.03
CA GLU A 154 28.89 7.27 1.27
C GLU A 154 27.82 6.65 2.16
N TRP A 155 27.19 5.60 1.67
CA TRP A 155 26.26 4.83 2.46
C TRP A 155 27.04 3.97 3.46
N GLU A 156 27.11 4.43 4.69
CA GLU A 156 27.62 3.65 5.82
C GLU A 156 26.56 2.60 6.22
N GLY A 157 26.36 1.62 5.35
CA GLY A 157 25.34 0.59 5.51
C GLY A 157 25.64 -0.44 6.56
N THR A 158 25.42 -0.10 7.78
CA THR A 158 25.05 -1.06 8.81
C THR A 158 23.53 -1.12 8.86
N PHE A 159 22.93 -2.14 8.23
CA PHE A 159 21.57 -2.52 8.56
C PHE A 159 21.60 -2.90 10.05
N GLY A 160 21.08 -2.01 10.91
CA GLY A 160 21.05 -2.24 12.33
C GLY A 160 20.28 -3.52 12.63
N ASN A 161 20.92 -4.44 13.32
CA ASN A 161 20.24 -5.47 14.07
C ASN A 161 19.40 -4.79 15.13
N HIS A 162 18.21 -4.35 14.79
CA HIS A 162 17.19 -3.97 15.76
C HIS A 162 16.49 -5.23 16.31
N SER A 163 17.26 -6.00 17.05
CA SER A 163 16.72 -6.98 17.99
C SER A 163 16.54 -6.31 19.35
N GLU A 164 15.63 -5.38 19.47
CA GLU A 164 15.10 -4.92 20.78
C GLU A 164 14.02 -3.86 20.51
N ASN A 165 12.79 -4.31 20.26
CA ASN A 165 11.64 -3.48 20.48
C ASN A 165 10.69 -4.19 21.44
N THR A 166 10.94 -3.97 22.72
CA THR A 166 9.96 -4.06 23.78
C THR A 166 8.93 -2.95 23.57
N PHE A 167 7.76 -3.30 23.09
CA PHE A 167 6.58 -2.46 23.27
C PHE A 167 6.09 -2.69 24.71
N GLY A 168 6.30 -1.69 25.57
CA GLY A 168 5.63 -1.55 26.87
C GLY A 168 4.29 -0.85 26.67
#